data_db805eb90a5251854479cc5d5de0e369
#
_entry.id   db805eb90a5251854479cc5d5de0e369
#
_cell.length_a   1.000
_cell.length_b   1.000
_cell.length_c   1.000
_cell.angle_alpha   90.00
_cell.angle_beta   90.00
_cell.angle_gamma   90.00
#
_symmetry.space_group_name_H-M   'P 1'
#
loop_
_entity.id
_entity.type
_entity.pdbx_description
1 polymer ?
#
loop_
_entity_poly.entity_id
_entity_poly.type
_entity_poly.pdbx_seq_one_letter_code
_entity_poly.pdbx_strand_id
1 'polypeptide(L)'
;PPFITSTLQQEASRRLGYQSRRTMKVAQELYEGVEIEGIGATGLITYMRTDSLRISDEAAEQAKIYITDTYGKEYLPATRRVFKTKKNAQDAHEAIRPSDPSLTPDRVKKDLTAEQYKLYKLIWERFIASQMANALLDTVAVDIEAANCLFKASGFTVKFDGFTVLYEESKDTDDEDTASLPPLEAGNVLTLKELTANQHFTQPPARYTEASLIKTLEENGIGRPSTYAPTITTILARGYVERENKSLKPTALGEVTTKLMEEQFAKIVDVTFTANMEKTLDEVEEGNVDYPKMLSGFYDDFMTTLEQAEKNMDGTRVKVPDEETDIVCELCGRKMVIKTGRFGKFLACPGFPECRNTKKIVKETGGLCPVCGGKVLAKKSKNGKGYYGCEHNPQCQFMTWDKPLSETCPKCGSTLFQKTGRGALIHCLKEGCDYARPVKPKKEADE
;
A
#
# COMPACT_ATOMS: atom_id res chain seq x y z
N PRO A 1 8.52 -6.42 17.98
CA PRO A 1 9.62 -5.45 17.97
C PRO A 1 9.17 -4.08 17.47
N PRO A 2 9.94 -2.99 17.74
CA PRO A 2 9.72 -1.69 17.15
C PRO A 2 9.85 -1.75 15.63
N PHE A 3 9.48 -0.69 14.94
CA PHE A 3 9.54 -0.66 13.48
C PHE A 3 10.97 -0.56 12.94
N ILE A 4 11.20 -1.28 11.86
CA ILE A 4 12.22 -1.01 10.86
C ILE A 4 11.53 -0.48 9.59
N THR A 5 12.28 -0.03 8.60
CA THR A 5 11.70 0.57 7.37
C THR A 5 10.69 -0.33 6.69
N SER A 6 11.00 -1.62 6.53
CA SER A 6 10.12 -2.60 5.87
C SER A 6 8.81 -2.79 6.62
N THR A 7 8.87 -3.01 7.94
CA THR A 7 7.69 -3.25 8.78
C THR A 7 6.83 -1.99 8.93
N LEU A 8 7.44 -0.80 8.99
CA LEU A 8 6.70 0.46 8.98
C LEU A 8 5.92 0.65 7.67
N GLN A 9 6.54 0.38 6.53
CA GLN A 9 5.87 0.48 5.23
C GLN A 9 4.72 -0.53 5.12
N GLN A 10 4.90 -1.75 5.61
CA GLN A 10 3.87 -2.79 5.64
C GLN A 10 2.66 -2.37 6.48
N GLU A 11 2.88 -1.97 7.73
CA GLU A 11 1.80 -1.58 8.64
C GLU A 11 1.11 -0.27 8.23
N ALA A 12 1.85 0.71 7.74
CA ALA A 12 1.27 1.93 7.19
C ALA A 12 0.39 1.64 5.95
N SER A 13 0.76 0.66 5.13
CA SER A 13 -0.05 0.22 4.00
C SER A 13 -1.34 -0.48 4.45
N ARG A 14 -1.26 -1.39 5.42
CA ARG A 14 -2.40 -2.16 5.94
C ARG A 14 -3.40 -1.26 6.67
N ARG A 15 -2.93 -0.51 7.67
CA ARG A 15 -3.78 0.27 8.59
C ARG A 15 -4.19 1.63 8.06
N LEU A 16 -3.26 2.34 7.40
CA LEU A 16 -3.49 3.71 6.97
C LEU A 16 -3.79 3.82 5.47
N GLY A 17 -3.62 2.73 4.71
CA GLY A 17 -3.74 2.75 3.25
C GLY A 17 -2.67 3.63 2.58
N TYR A 18 -1.53 3.82 3.24
CA TYR A 18 -0.45 4.63 2.70
C TYR A 18 0.39 3.82 1.72
N GLN A 19 0.70 4.40 0.59
CA GLN A 19 1.68 3.86 -0.34
C GLN A 19 3.08 4.01 0.27
N SER A 20 3.99 3.10 -0.03
CA SER A 20 5.37 3.09 0.53
C SER A 20 6.10 4.42 0.33
N ARG A 21 5.95 5.03 -0.85
CA ARG A 21 6.51 6.38 -1.11
C ARG A 21 5.93 7.45 -0.19
N ARG A 22 4.61 7.40 0.07
CA ARG A 22 3.93 8.35 0.97
C ARG A 22 4.37 8.15 2.41
N THR A 23 4.45 6.89 2.85
CA THR A 23 4.95 6.54 4.19
C THR A 23 6.34 7.13 4.42
N MET A 24 7.26 6.91 3.48
CA MET A 24 8.64 7.43 3.60
C MET A 24 8.70 8.95 3.56
N LYS A 25 7.85 9.62 2.77
CA LYS A 25 7.77 11.08 2.75
C LYS A 25 7.32 11.64 4.10
N VAL A 26 6.23 11.10 4.66
CA VAL A 26 5.71 11.56 5.95
C VAL A 26 6.68 11.23 7.09
N ALA A 27 7.33 10.06 7.06
CA ALA A 27 8.36 9.72 8.03
C ALA A 27 9.57 10.67 7.96
N GLN A 28 9.99 11.09 6.76
CA GLN A 28 11.04 12.09 6.57
C GLN A 28 10.66 13.43 7.21
N GLU A 29 9.44 13.89 7.00
CA GLU A 29 8.93 15.13 7.61
C GLU A 29 8.93 15.05 9.13
N LEU A 30 8.51 13.92 9.73
CA LEU A 30 8.54 13.70 11.18
C LEU A 30 9.96 13.64 11.75
N TYR A 31 10.91 13.13 10.99
CA TYR A 31 12.33 13.06 11.37
C TYR A 31 13.02 14.42 11.28
N GLU A 32 12.83 15.16 10.18
CA GLU A 32 13.48 16.45 9.93
C GLU A 32 13.00 17.53 10.90
N GLY A 33 11.78 17.39 11.43
CA GLY A 33 11.23 18.25 12.45
C GLY A 33 9.92 18.91 12.06
N VAL A 34 9.08 19.07 13.07
CA VAL A 34 7.79 19.77 13.01
C VAL A 34 7.74 20.80 14.12
N GLU A 35 7.11 21.93 13.89
CA GLU A 35 6.89 22.94 14.93
C GLU A 35 5.91 22.41 15.98
N ILE A 36 6.38 22.24 17.20
CA ILE A 36 5.56 21.79 18.35
C ILE A 36 5.39 22.98 19.29
N GLU A 37 4.14 23.27 19.63
CA GLU A 37 3.80 24.39 20.50
C GLU A 37 4.48 24.28 21.86
N GLY A 38 5.20 25.32 22.26
CA GLY A 38 5.93 25.41 23.51
C GLY A 38 7.30 24.73 23.50
N ILE A 39 7.71 24.08 22.40
CA ILE A 39 9.01 23.38 22.28
C ILE A 39 9.80 23.93 21.07
N GLY A 40 9.13 24.26 19.95
CA GLY A 40 9.76 24.65 18.69
C GLY A 40 9.97 23.49 17.74
N ALA A 41 10.81 23.69 16.72
CA ALA A 41 11.10 22.67 15.69
C ALA A 41 11.72 21.41 16.31
N THR A 42 11.02 20.29 16.22
CA THR A 42 11.38 19.04 16.90
C THR A 42 11.25 17.84 15.96
N GLY A 43 12.33 17.06 15.82
CA GLY A 43 12.29 15.74 15.18
C GLY A 43 11.55 14.75 16.08
N LEU A 44 10.41 14.26 15.64
CA LEU A 44 9.53 13.42 16.44
C LEU A 44 9.89 11.93 16.43
N ILE A 45 10.67 11.49 15.45
CA ILE A 45 11.08 10.08 15.33
C ILE A 45 12.57 9.96 15.06
N THR A 46 13.14 8.79 15.32
CA THR A 46 14.50 8.42 14.92
C THR A 46 14.60 8.26 13.41
N TYR A 47 15.80 8.08 12.87
CA TYR A 47 16.04 7.95 11.44
C TYR A 47 15.24 6.77 10.84
N MET A 48 14.44 7.07 9.83
CA MET A 48 13.43 6.13 9.30
C MET A 48 13.97 5.14 8.26
N ARG A 49 15.22 5.27 7.81
CA ARG A 49 15.84 4.28 6.89
C ARG A 49 16.81 3.41 7.67
N THR A 50 16.25 2.41 8.33
CA THR A 50 16.98 1.49 9.20
C THR A 50 16.40 0.09 9.13
N ASP A 51 17.23 -0.89 9.25
CA ASP A 51 16.90 -2.29 9.49
C ASP A 51 17.32 -2.76 10.90
N SER A 52 17.82 -1.84 11.73
CA SER A 52 18.18 -2.08 13.11
C SER A 52 16.96 -2.14 14.01
N LEU A 53 16.93 -3.10 14.92
CA LEU A 53 15.95 -3.22 16.01
C LEU A 53 16.48 -2.71 17.34
N ARG A 54 17.68 -2.10 17.35
CA ARG A 54 18.31 -1.58 18.55
C ARG A 54 17.50 -0.43 19.14
N ILE A 55 17.44 -0.38 20.46
CA ILE A 55 16.83 0.69 21.24
C ILE A 55 17.89 1.15 22.27
N SER A 56 18.12 2.46 22.38
CA SER A 56 19.00 3.00 23.40
C SER A 56 18.47 2.70 24.82
N ASP A 57 19.39 2.68 25.79
CA ASP A 57 19.04 2.45 27.18
C ASP A 57 18.16 3.56 27.74
N GLU A 58 18.44 4.80 27.32
CA GLU A 58 17.64 5.96 27.67
C GLU A 58 16.19 5.86 27.19
N ALA A 59 15.99 5.53 25.92
CA ALA A 59 14.64 5.39 25.34
C ALA A 59 13.86 4.24 26.00
N ALA A 60 14.54 3.14 26.33
CA ALA A 60 13.89 2.02 27.04
C ALA A 60 13.46 2.41 28.46
N GLU A 61 14.29 3.19 29.19
CA GLU A 61 13.94 3.66 30.54
C GLU A 61 12.79 4.69 30.49
N GLN A 62 12.79 5.60 29.53
CA GLN A 62 11.69 6.55 29.30
C GLN A 62 10.37 5.81 29.02
N ALA A 63 10.41 4.78 28.15
CA ALA A 63 9.22 3.96 27.87
C ALA A 63 8.74 3.22 29.14
N LYS A 64 9.65 2.69 29.94
CA LYS A 64 9.32 2.02 31.20
C LYS A 64 8.64 2.96 32.20
N ILE A 65 9.15 4.20 32.34
CA ILE A 65 8.52 5.22 33.18
C ILE A 65 7.10 5.48 32.68
N TYR A 66 6.94 5.76 31.39
CA TYR A 66 5.63 6.00 30.79
C TYR A 66 4.64 4.84 31.01
N ILE A 67 5.07 3.59 30.77
CA ILE A 67 4.24 2.40 30.96
C ILE A 67 3.82 2.26 32.41
N THR A 68 4.75 2.45 33.34
CA THR A 68 4.48 2.35 34.78
C THR A 68 3.45 3.37 35.25
N ASP A 69 3.59 4.62 34.80
CA ASP A 69 2.75 5.73 35.23
C ASP A 69 1.34 5.68 34.58
N THR A 70 1.24 5.11 33.37
CA THR A 70 -0.01 5.12 32.61
C THR A 70 -0.81 3.82 32.77
N TYR A 71 -0.14 2.67 32.78
CA TYR A 71 -0.78 1.35 32.74
C TYR A 71 -0.57 0.53 34.04
N GLY A 72 0.49 0.82 34.79
CA GLY A 72 0.85 0.09 35.97
C GLY A 72 2.05 -0.84 35.79
N LYS A 73 2.60 -1.30 36.93
CA LYS A 73 3.81 -2.15 36.93
C LYS A 73 3.61 -3.53 36.30
N GLU A 74 2.38 -4.04 36.34
CA GLU A 74 2.00 -5.33 35.74
C GLU A 74 2.15 -5.35 34.22
N TYR A 75 2.10 -4.19 33.58
CA TYR A 75 2.36 -4.06 32.14
C TYR A 75 3.83 -4.03 31.76
N LEU A 76 4.74 -4.08 32.74
CA LEU A 76 6.16 -4.22 32.45
C LEU A 76 6.57 -5.70 32.37
N PRO A 77 7.43 -6.07 31.39
CA PRO A 77 7.99 -7.40 31.33
C PRO A 77 8.94 -7.63 32.50
N ALA A 78 9.06 -8.87 32.98
CA ALA A 78 9.96 -9.23 34.10
C ALA A 78 11.43 -8.88 33.80
N THR A 79 11.84 -8.91 32.55
CA THR A 79 13.17 -8.52 32.08
C THR A 79 13.05 -7.59 30.89
N ARG A 80 13.98 -6.64 30.76
CA ARG A 80 14.02 -5.74 29.61
C ARG A 80 14.00 -6.53 28.30
N ARG A 81 13.18 -6.10 27.36
CA ARG A 81 13.12 -6.69 26.03
C ARG A 81 14.30 -6.22 25.18
N VAL A 82 14.99 -7.18 24.60
CA VAL A 82 16.07 -6.96 23.63
C VAL A 82 15.69 -7.68 22.36
N PHE A 83 15.64 -6.96 21.25
CA PHE A 83 15.33 -7.52 19.94
C PHE A 83 16.64 -7.78 19.18
N LYS A 84 16.77 -9.00 18.65
CA LYS A 84 17.96 -9.36 17.87
C LYS A 84 17.86 -8.72 16.49
N THR A 85 18.82 -7.88 16.16
CA THR A 85 19.04 -7.36 14.82
C THR A 85 19.66 -8.45 13.92
N LYS A 86 19.37 -8.45 12.64
CA LYS A 86 20.04 -9.34 11.66
C LYS A 86 21.55 -9.02 11.66
N LYS A 87 22.42 -10.00 11.49
CA LYS A 87 23.89 -9.85 11.57
C LYS A 87 24.47 -8.75 10.64
N ASN A 88 23.79 -8.48 9.53
CA ASN A 88 24.21 -7.51 8.50
C ASN A 88 23.45 -6.19 8.56
N ALA A 89 22.74 -5.91 9.66
CA ALA A 89 22.08 -4.61 9.82
C ALA A 89 23.12 -3.56 10.24
N GLN A 90 22.99 -2.35 9.72
CA GLN A 90 23.86 -1.23 10.11
C GLN A 90 23.63 -0.90 11.60
N ASP A 91 24.55 -1.35 12.44
CA ASP A 91 24.49 -1.21 13.91
C ASP A 91 24.57 0.26 14.38
N ALA A 92 24.93 1.19 13.48
CA ALA A 92 24.99 2.62 13.77
C ALA A 92 23.60 3.24 14.02
N HIS A 93 22.53 2.65 13.48
CA HIS A 93 21.17 3.16 13.60
C HIS A 93 20.39 2.48 14.73
N GLU A 94 19.32 3.14 15.16
CA GLU A 94 18.31 2.56 16.03
C GLU A 94 17.07 2.18 15.23
N ALA A 95 16.14 1.44 15.87
CA ALA A 95 14.80 1.20 15.36
C ALA A 95 14.03 2.52 15.21
N ILE A 96 12.99 2.51 14.35
CA ILE A 96 12.08 3.65 14.20
C ILE A 96 11.20 3.75 15.43
N ARG A 97 11.37 4.81 16.20
CA ARG A 97 10.69 5.08 17.46
C ARG A 97 10.48 6.58 17.67
N PRO A 98 9.59 7.00 18.58
CA PRO A 98 9.56 8.40 18.99
C PRO A 98 10.90 8.83 19.59
N SER A 99 11.32 10.05 19.29
CA SER A 99 12.53 10.65 19.87
C SER A 99 12.38 10.82 21.38
N ASP A 100 11.19 11.28 21.79
CA ASP A 100 10.77 11.44 23.18
C ASP A 100 9.39 10.80 23.36
N PRO A 101 9.27 9.67 24.09
CA PRO A 101 7.99 9.00 24.38
C PRO A 101 6.97 9.87 25.14
N SER A 102 7.41 10.92 25.84
CA SER A 102 6.53 11.85 26.54
C SER A 102 5.71 12.75 25.61
N LEU A 103 6.14 12.87 24.35
CA LEU A 103 5.40 13.53 23.30
C LEU A 103 4.34 12.54 22.74
N THR A 104 3.35 12.25 23.57
CA THR A 104 2.27 11.33 23.19
C THR A 104 1.54 11.82 21.93
N PRO A 105 0.91 10.93 21.16
CA PRO A 105 0.14 11.32 19.97
C PRO A 105 -0.90 12.40 20.26
N ASP A 106 -1.59 12.33 21.38
CA ASP A 106 -2.61 13.32 21.75
C ASP A 106 -2.02 14.70 22.06
N ARG A 107 -0.83 14.74 22.68
CA ARG A 107 -0.12 15.99 22.98
C ARG A 107 0.27 16.76 21.72
N VAL A 108 0.75 16.06 20.68
CA VAL A 108 1.24 16.68 19.44
C VAL A 108 0.19 16.77 18.33
N LYS A 109 -1.03 16.27 18.56
CA LYS A 109 -2.10 16.15 17.56
C LYS A 109 -2.44 17.46 16.85
N LYS A 110 -2.46 18.57 17.59
CA LYS A 110 -2.80 19.89 17.06
C LYS A 110 -1.73 20.47 16.14
N ASP A 111 -0.48 20.07 16.33
CA ASP A 111 0.68 20.57 15.61
C ASP A 111 0.98 19.78 14.34
N LEU A 112 0.36 18.60 14.19
CA LEU A 112 0.57 17.71 13.09
C LEU A 112 -0.55 17.76 12.05
N THR A 113 -0.18 17.57 10.79
CA THR A 113 -1.16 17.23 9.77
C THR A 113 -1.82 15.88 10.05
N ALA A 114 -3.01 15.64 9.50
CA ALA A 114 -3.71 14.37 9.71
C ALA A 114 -2.87 13.15 9.26
N GLU A 115 -2.02 13.31 8.25
CA GLU A 115 -1.12 12.25 7.77
C GLU A 115 0.04 12.01 8.73
N GLN A 116 0.68 13.07 9.18
CA GLN A 116 1.76 13.01 10.16
C GLN A 116 1.28 12.43 11.49
N TYR A 117 0.12 12.88 11.97
CA TYR A 117 -0.48 12.35 13.20
C TYR A 117 -0.72 10.84 13.14
N LYS A 118 -1.35 10.34 12.06
CA LYS A 118 -1.64 8.91 11.92
C LYS A 118 -0.36 8.06 11.89
N LEU A 119 0.66 8.51 11.16
CA LEU A 119 1.92 7.77 11.09
C LEU A 119 2.71 7.84 12.40
N TYR A 120 2.76 9.02 13.04
CA TYR A 120 3.39 9.19 14.35
C TYR A 120 2.72 8.32 15.40
N LYS A 121 1.38 8.34 15.46
CA LYS A 121 0.60 7.49 16.37
C LYS A 121 0.96 6.01 16.19
N LEU A 122 0.99 5.52 14.96
CA LEU A 122 1.35 4.14 14.64
C LEU A 122 2.77 3.79 15.13
N ILE A 123 3.75 4.67 14.92
CA ILE A 123 5.14 4.47 15.36
C ILE A 123 5.22 4.48 16.89
N TRP A 124 4.56 5.42 17.51
CA TRP A 124 4.56 5.61 18.97
C TRP A 124 3.92 4.40 19.68
N GLU A 125 2.73 4.01 19.27
CA GLU A 125 2.00 2.86 19.82
C GLU A 125 2.82 1.56 19.68
N ARG A 126 3.41 1.30 18.51
CA ARG A 126 4.25 0.13 18.29
C ARG A 126 5.48 0.13 19.17
N PHE A 127 6.14 1.28 19.36
CA PHE A 127 7.31 1.39 20.21
C PHE A 127 6.96 1.11 21.68
N ILE A 128 5.95 1.76 22.23
CA ILE A 128 5.54 1.53 23.62
C ILE A 128 5.11 0.08 23.83
N ALA A 129 4.24 -0.46 22.95
CA ALA A 129 3.80 -1.85 23.00
C ALA A 129 4.97 -2.85 22.95
N SER A 130 6.03 -2.53 22.20
CA SER A 130 7.24 -3.35 22.13
C SER A 130 7.98 -3.46 23.47
N GLN A 131 7.77 -2.53 24.38
CA GLN A 131 8.39 -2.50 25.73
C GLN A 131 7.45 -3.03 26.83
N MET A 132 6.19 -3.38 26.49
CA MET A 132 5.19 -3.88 27.42
C MET A 132 5.27 -5.40 27.64
N ALA A 133 4.63 -5.89 28.67
CA ALA A 133 4.45 -7.31 28.98
C ALA A 133 3.63 -8.01 27.88
N ASN A 134 3.78 -9.34 27.78
CA ASN A 134 2.97 -10.16 26.86
C ASN A 134 1.51 -10.16 27.28
N ALA A 135 0.61 -10.24 26.32
CA ALA A 135 -0.75 -10.67 26.57
C ALA A 135 -0.77 -12.14 27.04
N LEU A 136 -1.68 -12.48 27.93
CA LEU A 136 -1.92 -13.84 28.38
C LEU A 136 -3.32 -14.28 27.92
N LEU A 137 -3.35 -15.37 27.18
CA LEU A 137 -4.57 -15.91 26.59
C LEU A 137 -4.80 -17.30 27.16
N ASP A 138 -6.00 -17.55 27.70
CA ASP A 138 -6.46 -18.90 28.01
C ASP A 138 -7.11 -19.48 26.76
N THR A 139 -6.46 -20.46 26.13
CA THR A 139 -6.94 -21.10 24.90
C THR A 139 -7.77 -22.34 25.22
N VAL A 140 -8.90 -22.49 24.54
CA VAL A 140 -9.80 -23.63 24.68
C VAL A 140 -9.94 -24.33 23.34
N ALA A 141 -9.70 -25.62 23.30
CA ALA A 141 -10.01 -26.49 22.19
C ALA A 141 -11.07 -27.51 22.65
N VAL A 142 -12.15 -27.62 21.90
CA VAL A 142 -13.30 -28.47 22.23
C VAL A 142 -13.53 -29.47 21.12
N ASP A 143 -13.55 -30.73 21.51
CA ASP A 143 -13.97 -31.84 20.64
C ASP A 143 -15.42 -32.21 21.01
N ILE A 144 -16.33 -32.13 20.04
CA ILE A 144 -17.76 -32.38 20.22
C ILE A 144 -18.13 -33.61 19.41
N GLU A 145 -18.52 -34.68 20.10
CA GLU A 145 -18.98 -35.92 19.47
C GLU A 145 -20.48 -35.89 19.21
N ALA A 146 -20.90 -36.11 17.98
CA ALA A 146 -22.30 -36.22 17.59
C ALA A 146 -22.47 -37.20 16.44
N ALA A 147 -23.30 -38.22 16.61
CA ALA A 147 -23.68 -39.19 15.56
C ALA A 147 -22.49 -39.74 14.74
N ASN A 148 -21.43 -40.19 15.39
CA ASN A 148 -20.17 -40.68 14.80
C ASN A 148 -19.33 -39.61 14.05
N CYS A 149 -19.66 -38.35 14.20
CA CYS A 149 -18.86 -37.24 13.67
C CYS A 149 -18.18 -36.50 14.83
N LEU A 150 -16.94 -36.05 14.58
CA LEU A 150 -16.18 -35.20 15.51
C LEU A 150 -16.16 -33.77 14.99
N PHE A 151 -16.83 -32.87 15.69
CA PHE A 151 -16.77 -31.44 15.44
C PHE A 151 -15.72 -30.81 16.32
N LYS A 152 -14.97 -29.85 15.79
CA LYS A 152 -13.92 -29.13 16.51
C LYS A 152 -14.22 -27.67 16.60
N ALA A 153 -14.11 -27.11 17.77
CA ALA A 153 -14.18 -25.67 18.00
C ALA A 153 -12.95 -25.23 18.81
N SER A 154 -12.42 -24.06 18.49
CA SER A 154 -11.33 -23.45 19.26
C SER A 154 -11.61 -21.98 19.49
N GLY A 155 -11.17 -21.49 20.61
CA GLY A 155 -11.29 -20.07 20.97
C GLY A 155 -10.29 -19.72 22.05
N PHE A 156 -10.29 -18.45 22.45
CA PHE A 156 -9.48 -17.99 23.58
C PHE A 156 -10.23 -16.93 24.38
N THR A 157 -9.81 -16.79 25.62
CA THR A 157 -10.24 -15.68 26.49
C THR A 157 -9.00 -14.90 26.90
N VAL A 158 -9.08 -13.57 26.82
CA VAL A 158 -7.97 -12.72 27.26
C VAL A 158 -7.97 -12.68 28.78
N LYS A 159 -6.92 -13.23 29.40
CA LYS A 159 -6.70 -13.20 30.84
C LYS A 159 -5.98 -11.94 31.28
N PHE A 160 -5.04 -11.48 30.47
CA PHE A 160 -4.33 -10.23 30.64
C PHE A 160 -3.99 -9.69 29.26
N ASP A 161 -4.39 -8.47 28.99
CA ASP A 161 -4.26 -7.86 27.66
C ASP A 161 -2.81 -7.47 27.33
N GLY A 162 -1.97 -7.13 28.33
CA GLY A 162 -0.58 -6.79 28.10
C GLY A 162 -0.42 -5.71 27.04
N PHE A 163 0.47 -5.92 26.07
CA PHE A 163 0.72 -4.96 24.99
C PHE A 163 -0.48 -4.75 24.05
N THR A 164 -1.46 -5.66 24.00
CA THR A 164 -2.61 -5.54 23.09
C THR A 164 -3.58 -4.44 23.50
N VAL A 165 -3.51 -3.96 24.75
CA VAL A 165 -4.25 -2.75 25.18
C VAL A 165 -3.91 -1.53 24.30
N LEU A 166 -2.72 -1.51 23.69
CA LEU A 166 -2.23 -0.37 22.92
C LEU A 166 -2.05 -0.69 21.43
N TYR A 167 -1.65 -1.91 21.12
CA TYR A 167 -1.27 -2.27 19.75
C TYR A 167 -1.59 -3.73 19.41
N GLU A 168 -2.31 -3.92 18.32
CA GLU A 168 -2.50 -5.23 17.68
C GLU A 168 -1.89 -5.18 16.29
N GLU A 169 -1.24 -6.24 15.85
CA GLU A 169 -0.64 -6.32 14.52
C GLU A 169 -1.70 -6.68 13.46
N SER A 170 -1.69 -5.95 12.34
CA SER A 170 -2.61 -6.23 11.24
C SER A 170 -2.21 -7.51 10.51
N LYS A 171 -3.20 -8.33 10.17
CA LYS A 171 -3.00 -9.52 9.33
C LYS A 171 -3.27 -9.20 7.86
N ASP A 172 -2.65 -9.97 6.95
CA ASP A 172 -2.90 -9.86 5.50
C ASP A 172 -4.15 -10.65 5.06
N THR A 173 -4.65 -11.53 5.91
CA THR A 173 -5.84 -12.35 5.71
C THR A 173 -6.91 -11.98 6.73
N ASP A 174 -8.16 -11.93 6.28
CA ASP A 174 -9.33 -11.93 7.16
C ASP A 174 -9.45 -13.35 7.77
N ASP A 175 -8.53 -13.69 8.68
CA ASP A 175 -8.72 -14.88 9.51
C ASP A 175 -9.98 -14.65 10.32
N GLU A 176 -10.92 -15.58 10.23
CA GLU A 176 -12.16 -15.59 10.99
C GLU A 176 -11.82 -15.27 12.45
N ASP A 177 -12.49 -14.27 13.00
CA ASP A 177 -12.40 -13.91 14.41
C ASP A 177 -12.53 -15.19 15.22
N THR A 178 -11.46 -15.57 15.93
CA THR A 178 -11.50 -16.71 16.84
C THR A 178 -12.56 -16.40 17.89
N ALA A 179 -13.72 -17.03 17.75
CA ALA A 179 -14.88 -16.77 18.59
C ALA A 179 -14.53 -17.01 20.07
N SER A 180 -14.98 -16.10 20.92
CA SER A 180 -14.98 -16.36 22.36
C SER A 180 -15.93 -17.52 22.61
N LEU A 181 -15.39 -18.66 23.03
CA LEU A 181 -16.21 -19.80 23.44
C LEU A 181 -16.75 -19.57 24.86
N PRO A 182 -17.99 -20.00 25.15
CA PRO A 182 -18.49 -20.02 26.52
C PRO A 182 -17.67 -20.99 27.36
N PRO A 183 -17.71 -20.87 28.69
CA PRO A 183 -17.07 -21.85 29.59
C PRO A 183 -17.71 -23.23 29.35
N LEU A 184 -16.90 -24.21 28.98
CA LEU A 184 -17.29 -25.59 28.68
C LEU A 184 -16.44 -26.56 29.49
N GLU A 185 -17.08 -27.63 29.99
CA GLU A 185 -16.43 -28.71 30.72
C GLU A 185 -16.62 -30.04 29.98
N ALA A 186 -15.68 -30.97 30.20
CA ALA A 186 -15.80 -32.31 29.61
C ALA A 186 -17.07 -33.00 30.11
N GLY A 187 -17.84 -33.57 29.18
CA GLY A 187 -19.14 -34.19 29.48
C GLY A 187 -20.33 -33.27 29.41
N ASN A 188 -20.16 -31.97 29.10
CA ASN A 188 -21.30 -31.10 28.85
C ASN A 188 -22.07 -31.59 27.61
N VAL A 189 -23.41 -31.64 27.76
CA VAL A 189 -24.31 -31.96 26.64
C VAL A 189 -24.71 -30.67 25.93
N LEU A 190 -24.40 -30.58 24.63
CA LEU A 190 -24.72 -29.43 23.79
C LEU A 190 -25.95 -29.71 22.94
N THR A 191 -26.82 -28.70 22.78
CA THR A 191 -28.00 -28.80 21.93
C THR A 191 -27.64 -28.27 20.55
N LEU A 192 -27.77 -29.14 19.50
CA LEU A 192 -27.60 -28.72 18.12
C LEU A 192 -28.73 -27.77 17.75
N LYS A 193 -28.39 -26.53 17.37
CA LYS A 193 -29.34 -25.54 16.86
C LYS A 193 -29.51 -25.62 15.35
N GLU A 194 -28.40 -25.70 14.66
CA GLU A 194 -28.38 -25.70 13.20
C GLU A 194 -27.12 -26.41 12.71
N LEU A 195 -27.25 -27.16 11.63
CA LEU A 195 -26.14 -27.77 10.91
C LEU A 195 -26.18 -27.29 9.46
N THR A 196 -25.21 -26.49 9.07
CA THR A 196 -25.07 -25.98 7.71
C THR A 196 -23.93 -26.67 6.99
N ALA A 197 -24.21 -27.16 5.77
CA ALA A 197 -23.19 -27.74 4.90
C ALA A 197 -22.71 -26.67 3.91
N ASN A 198 -21.52 -26.14 4.11
CA ASN A 198 -20.93 -25.13 3.24
C ASN A 198 -19.91 -25.78 2.32
N GLN A 199 -20.02 -25.51 1.02
CA GLN A 199 -19.02 -25.92 0.05
C GLN A 199 -17.94 -24.84 -0.06
N HIS A 200 -16.69 -25.23 0.15
CA HIS A 200 -15.52 -24.35 0.00
C HIS A 200 -14.62 -24.87 -1.11
N PHE A 201 -13.99 -23.95 -1.83
CA PHE A 201 -13.02 -24.26 -2.87
C PHE A 201 -11.68 -23.63 -2.50
N THR A 202 -10.59 -24.32 -2.78
CA THR A 202 -9.26 -23.74 -2.67
C THR A 202 -9.13 -22.55 -3.61
N GLN A 203 -8.57 -21.47 -3.11
CA GLN A 203 -8.31 -20.26 -3.88
C GLN A 203 -6.85 -20.23 -4.33
N PRO A 204 -6.54 -19.64 -5.50
CA PRO A 204 -5.16 -19.39 -5.91
C PRO A 204 -4.49 -18.42 -4.92
N PRO A 205 -3.14 -18.40 -4.87
CA PRO A 205 -2.43 -17.42 -4.07
C PRO A 205 -2.90 -16.00 -4.39
N ALA A 206 -3.10 -15.19 -3.35
CA ALA A 206 -3.50 -13.79 -3.52
C ALA A 206 -2.43 -13.00 -4.28
N ARG A 207 -2.85 -11.99 -5.04
CA ARG A 207 -1.91 -11.03 -5.65
C ARG A 207 -1.19 -10.24 -4.58
N TYR A 208 0.04 -9.86 -4.85
CA TYR A 208 0.79 -9.00 -3.95
C TYR A 208 0.10 -7.64 -3.74
N THR A 209 0.05 -7.23 -2.49
CA THR A 209 -0.12 -5.82 -2.11
C THR A 209 1.27 -5.17 -1.99
N GLU A 210 1.35 -3.84 -1.82
CA GLU A 210 2.66 -3.22 -1.51
C GLU A 210 3.26 -3.80 -0.23
N ALA A 211 2.44 -4.06 0.79
CA ALA A 211 2.88 -4.65 2.05
C ALA A 211 3.46 -6.06 1.87
N SER A 212 2.70 -6.96 1.24
CA SER A 212 3.16 -8.35 1.05
C SER A 212 4.35 -8.43 0.08
N LEU A 213 4.45 -7.54 -0.91
CA LEU A 213 5.63 -7.48 -1.79
C LEU A 213 6.88 -7.05 -1.03
N ILE A 214 6.79 -6.02 -0.17
CA ILE A 214 7.92 -5.59 0.67
C ILE A 214 8.34 -6.71 1.62
N LYS A 215 7.38 -7.41 2.23
CA LYS A 215 7.65 -8.57 3.08
C LYS A 215 8.43 -9.65 2.33
N THR A 216 7.96 -10.03 1.14
CA THR A 216 8.62 -11.04 0.30
C THR A 216 10.03 -10.59 -0.14
N LEU A 217 10.21 -9.32 -0.51
CA LEU A 217 11.54 -8.78 -0.85
C LEU A 217 12.49 -8.91 0.34
N GLU A 218 12.05 -8.49 1.54
CA GLU A 218 12.85 -8.56 2.76
C GLU A 218 13.20 -10.01 3.15
N GLU A 219 12.23 -10.92 3.08
CA GLU A 219 12.43 -12.35 3.40
C GLU A 219 13.45 -13.01 2.48
N ASN A 220 13.50 -12.59 1.21
CA ASN A 220 14.47 -13.09 0.23
C ASN A 220 15.79 -12.29 0.22
N GLY A 221 15.98 -11.32 1.10
CA GLY A 221 17.20 -10.49 1.16
C GLY A 221 17.36 -9.51 0.00
N ILE A 222 16.26 -9.19 -0.69
CA ILE A 222 16.24 -8.29 -1.85
C ILE A 222 15.86 -6.88 -1.40
N GLY A 223 16.71 -5.91 -1.73
CA GLY A 223 16.51 -4.51 -1.36
C GLY A 223 17.01 -4.17 0.03
N ARG A 224 17.04 -2.89 0.30
CA ARG A 224 17.47 -2.28 1.56
C ARG A 224 16.46 -1.18 1.95
N PRO A 225 16.53 -0.63 3.16
CA PRO A 225 15.62 0.42 3.61
C PRO A 225 15.45 1.59 2.62
N SER A 226 16.48 1.90 1.84
CA SER A 226 16.46 2.97 0.84
C SER A 226 15.81 2.57 -0.49
N THR A 227 15.66 1.28 -0.82
CA THR A 227 15.27 0.82 -2.16
C THR A 227 13.87 0.24 -2.27
N TYR A 228 13.22 -0.21 -1.18
CA TYR A 228 11.86 -0.79 -1.25
C TYR A 228 10.85 0.13 -1.94
N ALA A 229 10.67 1.35 -1.44
CA ALA A 229 9.72 2.30 -1.99
C ALA A 229 10.08 2.77 -3.43
N PRO A 230 11.36 3.07 -3.77
CA PRO A 230 11.77 3.32 -5.15
C PRO A 230 11.49 2.19 -6.12
N THR A 231 11.73 0.93 -5.74
CA THR A 231 11.48 -0.25 -6.58
C THR A 231 10.00 -0.34 -6.97
N ILE A 232 9.09 -0.29 -5.98
CA ILE A 232 7.65 -0.32 -6.23
C ILE A 232 7.21 0.88 -7.08
N THR A 233 7.73 2.08 -6.78
CA THR A 233 7.42 3.28 -7.55
C THR A 233 7.85 3.13 -9.01
N THR A 234 9.00 2.53 -9.26
CA THR A 234 9.58 2.34 -10.60
C THR A 234 8.75 1.37 -11.44
N ILE A 235 8.39 0.20 -10.91
CA ILE A 235 7.60 -0.79 -11.67
C ILE A 235 6.20 -0.27 -12.00
N LEU A 236 5.61 0.55 -11.12
CA LEU A 236 4.34 1.24 -11.37
C LEU A 236 4.48 2.37 -12.41
N ALA A 237 5.52 3.20 -12.27
CA ALA A 237 5.75 4.33 -13.19
C ALA A 237 6.07 3.88 -14.62
N ARG A 238 6.77 2.75 -14.76
CA ARG A 238 7.05 2.12 -16.06
C ARG A 238 5.86 1.36 -16.63
N GLY A 239 4.78 1.21 -15.85
CA GLY A 239 3.57 0.50 -16.28
C GLY A 239 3.76 -1.01 -16.40
N TYR A 240 4.74 -1.60 -15.72
CA TYR A 240 4.91 -3.06 -15.67
C TYR A 240 3.85 -3.71 -14.79
N VAL A 241 3.41 -2.98 -13.76
CA VAL A 241 2.28 -3.35 -12.90
C VAL A 241 1.32 -2.17 -12.78
N GLU A 242 0.07 -2.46 -12.51
CA GLU A 242 -0.96 -1.48 -12.16
C GLU A 242 -1.61 -1.84 -10.83
N ARG A 243 -2.25 -0.85 -10.19
CA ARG A 243 -3.02 -1.09 -8.97
C ARG A 243 -4.46 -1.43 -9.31
N GLU A 244 -4.89 -2.60 -8.85
CA GLU A 244 -6.28 -3.01 -8.86
C GLU A 244 -6.74 -3.12 -7.40
N ASN A 245 -7.53 -2.13 -6.94
CA ASN A 245 -7.83 -1.94 -5.51
C ASN A 245 -6.55 -1.75 -4.68
N LYS A 246 -6.26 -2.65 -3.74
CA LYS A 246 -5.03 -2.67 -2.94
C LYS A 246 -3.93 -3.56 -3.52
N SER A 247 -4.25 -4.38 -4.53
CA SER A 247 -3.34 -5.37 -5.11
C SER A 247 -2.55 -4.81 -6.30
N LEU A 248 -1.41 -5.41 -6.56
CA LEU A 248 -0.58 -5.16 -7.73
C LEU A 248 -0.87 -6.24 -8.78
N LYS A 249 -1.21 -5.81 -9.99
CA LYS A 249 -1.53 -6.67 -11.12
C LYS A 249 -0.52 -6.45 -12.24
N PRO A 250 0.12 -7.50 -12.78
CA PRO A 250 0.94 -7.37 -13.97
C PRO A 250 0.13 -6.81 -15.14
N THR A 251 0.77 -5.99 -15.97
CA THR A 251 0.22 -5.54 -17.24
C THR A 251 0.76 -6.39 -18.38
N ALA A 252 0.12 -6.37 -19.55
CA ALA A 252 0.64 -7.04 -20.74
C ALA A 252 2.08 -6.58 -21.08
N LEU A 253 2.40 -5.30 -20.85
CA LEU A 253 3.76 -4.79 -21.00
C LEU A 253 4.71 -5.44 -19.98
N GLY A 254 4.27 -5.56 -18.71
CA GLY A 254 5.07 -6.21 -17.67
C GLY A 254 5.36 -7.66 -17.99
N GLU A 255 4.34 -8.43 -18.38
CA GLU A 255 4.49 -9.84 -18.74
C GLU A 255 5.46 -10.04 -19.91
N VAL A 256 5.30 -9.27 -20.99
CA VAL A 256 6.20 -9.34 -22.16
C VAL A 256 7.63 -8.94 -21.79
N THR A 257 7.79 -7.89 -20.96
CA THR A 257 9.12 -7.46 -20.53
C THR A 257 9.78 -8.52 -19.65
N THR A 258 9.04 -9.09 -18.68
CA THR A 258 9.55 -10.15 -17.81
C THR A 258 9.97 -11.37 -18.61
N LYS A 259 9.12 -11.84 -19.53
CA LYS A 259 9.44 -12.97 -20.41
C LYS A 259 10.70 -12.73 -21.22
N LEU A 260 10.83 -11.54 -21.82
CA LEU A 260 12.03 -11.16 -22.56
C LEU A 260 13.29 -11.20 -21.68
N MET A 261 13.19 -10.68 -20.46
CA MET A 261 14.30 -10.69 -19.51
C MET A 261 14.65 -12.10 -19.04
N GLU A 262 13.67 -12.96 -18.81
CA GLU A 262 13.88 -14.37 -18.46
C GLU A 262 14.58 -15.14 -19.61
N GLU A 263 14.20 -14.88 -20.85
CA GLU A 263 14.79 -15.54 -22.02
C GLU A 263 16.22 -15.08 -22.32
N GLN A 264 16.53 -13.80 -22.14
CA GLN A 264 17.83 -13.23 -22.56
C GLN A 264 18.78 -12.99 -21.37
N PHE A 265 18.26 -12.77 -20.16
CA PHE A 265 19.03 -12.39 -18.97
C PHE A 265 18.62 -13.22 -17.73
N ALA A 266 18.41 -14.54 -17.91
CA ALA A 266 17.92 -15.44 -16.88
C ALA A 266 18.66 -15.31 -15.53
N LYS A 267 19.99 -15.18 -15.55
CA LYS A 267 20.81 -15.02 -14.35
C LYS A 267 20.47 -13.74 -13.59
N ILE A 268 20.19 -12.62 -14.29
CA ILE A 268 19.97 -11.30 -13.67
C ILE A 268 18.58 -11.19 -13.07
N VAL A 269 17.58 -11.85 -13.67
CA VAL A 269 16.19 -11.85 -13.15
C VAL A 269 15.94 -12.95 -12.12
N ASP A 270 16.93 -13.81 -11.87
CA ASP A 270 16.84 -14.80 -10.80
C ASP A 270 16.74 -14.10 -9.42
N VAL A 271 15.82 -14.55 -8.59
CA VAL A 271 15.56 -13.96 -7.27
C VAL A 271 16.82 -13.97 -6.40
N THR A 272 17.64 -15.01 -6.50
CA THR A 272 18.86 -15.17 -5.71
C THR A 272 19.99 -14.25 -6.19
N PHE A 273 19.98 -13.83 -7.44
CA PHE A 273 21.01 -12.93 -7.99
C PHE A 273 21.04 -11.59 -7.24
N THR A 274 19.88 -10.93 -7.11
CA THR A 274 19.83 -9.63 -6.42
C THR A 274 20.17 -9.80 -4.93
N ALA A 275 19.67 -10.84 -4.28
CA ALA A 275 20.02 -11.13 -2.88
C ALA A 275 21.53 -11.34 -2.68
N ASN A 276 22.17 -12.09 -3.57
CA ASN A 276 23.63 -12.33 -3.52
C ASN A 276 24.42 -11.03 -3.80
N MET A 277 23.96 -10.22 -4.76
CA MET A 277 24.59 -8.92 -5.06
C MET A 277 24.53 -7.99 -3.85
N GLU A 278 23.36 -7.87 -3.20
CA GLU A 278 23.17 -7.09 -1.98
C GLU A 278 24.10 -7.58 -0.86
N LYS A 279 24.20 -8.89 -0.66
CA LYS A 279 25.11 -9.48 0.32
C LYS A 279 26.57 -9.20 -0.01
N THR A 280 26.97 -9.29 -1.27
CA THR A 280 28.34 -8.99 -1.68
C THR A 280 28.68 -7.51 -1.48
N LEU A 281 27.70 -6.60 -1.68
CA LEU A 281 27.88 -5.18 -1.39
C LEU A 281 28.04 -4.91 0.10
N ASP A 282 27.33 -5.64 0.98
CA ASP A 282 27.56 -5.58 2.43
C ASP A 282 29.01 -6.05 2.77
N GLU A 283 29.49 -7.13 2.14
CA GLU A 283 30.85 -7.62 2.33
C GLU A 283 31.92 -6.63 1.81
N VAL A 284 31.59 -5.84 0.78
CA VAL A 284 32.46 -4.72 0.33
C VAL A 284 32.50 -3.61 1.38
N GLU A 285 31.35 -3.25 1.98
CA GLU A 285 31.26 -2.26 3.06
C GLU A 285 32.10 -2.68 4.28
N GLU A 286 32.10 -3.96 4.62
CA GLU A 286 32.91 -4.54 5.69
C GLU A 286 34.40 -4.68 5.34
N GLY A 287 34.79 -4.40 4.10
CA GLY A 287 36.17 -4.51 3.62
C GLY A 287 36.63 -5.96 3.33
N ASN A 288 35.70 -6.92 3.29
CA ASN A 288 35.98 -8.33 3.03
C ASN A 288 36.11 -8.67 1.54
N VAL A 289 35.54 -7.83 0.67
CA VAL A 289 35.54 -7.99 -0.79
C VAL A 289 36.06 -6.74 -1.47
N ASP A 290 36.95 -6.92 -2.45
CA ASP A 290 37.49 -5.84 -3.28
C ASP A 290 36.44 -5.40 -4.31
N TYR A 291 36.01 -4.12 -4.20
CA TYR A 291 34.95 -3.57 -5.04
C TYR A 291 35.29 -3.57 -6.55
N PRO A 292 36.47 -3.08 -7.01
CA PRO A 292 36.82 -3.14 -8.43
C PRO A 292 36.78 -4.56 -9.01
N LYS A 293 37.27 -5.54 -8.27
CA LYS A 293 37.28 -6.95 -8.71
C LYS A 293 35.87 -7.51 -8.81
N MET A 294 35.01 -7.22 -7.84
CA MET A 294 33.60 -7.63 -7.87
C MET A 294 32.87 -7.02 -9.07
N LEU A 295 33.05 -5.72 -9.28
CA LEU A 295 32.42 -4.99 -10.38
C LEU A 295 32.91 -5.48 -11.75
N SER A 296 34.21 -5.74 -11.90
CA SER A 296 34.79 -6.27 -13.15
C SER A 296 34.21 -7.64 -13.49
N GLY A 297 34.12 -8.56 -12.51
CA GLY A 297 33.53 -9.88 -12.72
C GLY A 297 32.05 -9.82 -13.13
N PHE A 298 31.28 -8.94 -12.50
CA PHE A 298 29.89 -8.72 -12.93
C PHE A 298 29.81 -8.14 -14.36
N TYR A 299 30.64 -7.15 -14.68
CA TYR A 299 30.63 -6.47 -15.97
C TYR A 299 30.96 -7.40 -17.12
N ASP A 300 31.96 -8.25 -16.97
CA ASP A 300 32.41 -9.20 -18.01
C ASP A 300 31.30 -10.21 -18.35
N ASP A 301 30.65 -10.77 -17.32
CA ASP A 301 29.51 -11.68 -17.48
C ASP A 301 28.31 -10.98 -18.12
N PHE A 302 28.02 -9.74 -17.69
CA PHE A 302 26.94 -8.94 -18.23
C PHE A 302 27.14 -8.61 -19.71
N MET A 303 28.34 -8.14 -20.09
CA MET A 303 28.65 -7.79 -21.48
C MET A 303 28.55 -8.99 -22.40
N THR A 304 29.06 -10.14 -21.98
CA THR A 304 28.92 -11.41 -22.74
C THR A 304 27.44 -11.76 -22.97
N THR A 305 26.62 -11.64 -21.94
CA THR A 305 25.16 -11.89 -22.01
C THR A 305 24.46 -10.88 -22.93
N LEU A 306 24.84 -9.59 -22.83
CA LEU A 306 24.27 -8.53 -23.64
C LEU A 306 24.57 -8.73 -25.13
N GLU A 307 25.82 -9.02 -25.50
CA GLU A 307 26.19 -9.30 -26.89
C GLU A 307 25.43 -10.49 -27.49
N GLN A 308 25.21 -11.53 -26.67
CA GLN A 308 24.43 -12.69 -27.10
C GLN A 308 22.95 -12.30 -27.28
N ALA A 309 22.38 -11.52 -26.36
CA ALA A 309 21.00 -11.04 -26.43
C ALA A 309 20.79 -10.16 -27.69
N GLU A 310 21.73 -9.26 -27.99
CA GLU A 310 21.69 -8.43 -29.21
C GLU A 310 21.65 -9.28 -30.48
N LYS A 311 22.50 -10.33 -30.55
CA LYS A 311 22.49 -11.26 -31.69
C LYS A 311 21.19 -12.05 -31.80
N ASN A 312 20.65 -12.54 -30.67
CA ASN A 312 19.40 -13.30 -30.65
C ASN A 312 18.19 -12.44 -31.06
N MET A 313 18.24 -11.14 -30.80
CA MET A 313 17.15 -10.21 -31.05
C MET A 313 17.30 -9.41 -32.35
N ASP A 314 18.39 -9.60 -33.09
CA ASP A 314 18.60 -8.87 -34.34
C ASP A 314 17.42 -9.08 -35.33
N GLY A 315 16.85 -7.99 -35.80
CA GLY A 315 15.68 -7.97 -36.67
C GLY A 315 14.35 -8.35 -35.96
N THR A 316 14.36 -8.68 -34.68
CA THR A 316 13.17 -9.11 -33.93
C THR A 316 12.49 -7.93 -33.28
N ARG A 317 11.17 -7.75 -33.52
CA ARG A 317 10.34 -6.79 -32.76
C ARG A 317 9.43 -7.51 -31.80
N VAL A 318 9.66 -7.35 -30.52
CA VAL A 318 8.74 -7.84 -29.48
C VAL A 318 7.51 -6.92 -29.45
N LYS A 319 6.33 -7.48 -29.69
CA LYS A 319 5.07 -6.73 -29.66
C LYS A 319 4.36 -7.00 -28.35
N VAL A 320 3.95 -5.94 -27.67
CA VAL A 320 2.99 -6.05 -26.56
C VAL A 320 1.61 -6.35 -27.16
N PRO A 321 0.90 -7.38 -26.69
CA PRO A 321 -0.45 -7.66 -27.14
C PRO A 321 -1.36 -6.44 -26.97
N ASP A 322 -2.15 -6.16 -28.01
CA ASP A 322 -3.13 -5.09 -27.94
C ASP A 322 -4.30 -5.52 -27.03
N GLU A 323 -4.76 -4.65 -26.14
CA GLU A 323 -5.93 -4.89 -25.30
C GLU A 323 -7.21 -4.63 -26.12
N GLU A 324 -7.97 -5.68 -26.40
CA GLU A 324 -9.23 -5.56 -27.16
C GLU A 324 -10.30 -4.82 -26.34
N THR A 325 -11.12 -4.03 -27.03
CA THR A 325 -12.28 -3.34 -26.46
C THR A 325 -13.55 -3.70 -27.19
N ASP A 326 -14.69 -3.47 -26.54
CA ASP A 326 -16.01 -3.64 -27.18
C ASP A 326 -16.40 -2.45 -28.09
N ILE A 327 -15.53 -1.44 -28.20
CA ILE A 327 -15.77 -0.27 -29.03
C ILE A 327 -15.49 -0.63 -30.49
N VAL A 328 -16.51 -0.48 -31.33
CA VAL A 328 -16.41 -0.76 -32.78
C VAL A 328 -15.89 0.45 -33.53
N CYS A 329 -14.99 0.20 -34.47
CA CYS A 329 -14.50 1.23 -35.39
C CYS A 329 -15.60 1.67 -36.36
N GLU A 330 -15.92 2.95 -36.39
CA GLU A 330 -16.97 3.54 -37.25
C GLU A 330 -16.64 3.46 -38.75
N LEU A 331 -15.36 3.32 -39.08
CA LEU A 331 -14.92 3.28 -40.49
C LEU A 331 -14.89 1.88 -41.11
N CYS A 332 -14.60 0.83 -40.29
CA CYS A 332 -14.41 -0.52 -40.84
C CYS A 332 -15.07 -1.64 -40.02
N GLY A 333 -15.79 -1.33 -38.95
CA GLY A 333 -16.54 -2.30 -38.16
C GLY A 333 -15.71 -3.24 -37.26
N ARG A 334 -14.37 -3.16 -37.26
CA ARG A 334 -13.52 -3.99 -36.39
C ARG A 334 -13.56 -3.46 -34.95
N LYS A 335 -13.41 -4.34 -33.94
CA LYS A 335 -13.22 -3.91 -32.54
C LYS A 335 -11.93 -3.11 -32.42
N MET A 336 -12.02 -1.96 -31.75
CA MET A 336 -10.83 -1.11 -31.51
C MET A 336 -10.01 -1.69 -30.37
N VAL A 337 -8.71 -1.44 -30.41
CA VAL A 337 -7.74 -1.89 -29.42
C VAL A 337 -7.10 -0.70 -28.69
N ILE A 338 -6.74 -0.91 -27.44
CA ILE A 338 -5.99 0.10 -26.67
C ILE A 338 -4.51 -0.02 -27.02
N LYS A 339 -3.94 1.06 -27.54
CA LYS A 339 -2.49 1.19 -27.78
C LYS A 339 -1.89 2.26 -26.90
N THR A 340 -0.63 2.07 -26.52
CA THR A 340 0.15 3.05 -25.78
C THR A 340 0.99 3.88 -26.75
N GLY A 341 0.77 5.19 -26.79
CA GLY A 341 1.54 6.13 -27.59
C GLY A 341 2.31 7.13 -26.72
N ARG A 342 3.07 8.03 -27.38
CA ARG A 342 3.86 9.07 -26.69
C ARG A 342 3.07 9.92 -25.68
N PHE A 343 1.76 10.09 -25.90
CA PHE A 343 0.88 10.91 -25.07
C PHE A 343 -0.04 10.08 -24.15
N GLY A 344 0.21 8.78 -24.01
CA GLY A 344 -0.58 7.87 -23.20
C GLY A 344 -1.39 6.86 -24.03
N LYS A 345 -2.30 6.14 -23.34
CA LYS A 345 -3.18 5.14 -23.97
C LYS A 345 -4.23 5.81 -24.88
N PHE A 346 -4.50 5.21 -26.04
CA PHE A 346 -5.52 5.63 -27.00
C PHE A 346 -6.16 4.42 -27.67
N LEU A 347 -7.36 4.59 -28.20
CA LEU A 347 -8.03 3.58 -29.01
C LEU A 347 -7.54 3.67 -30.44
N ALA A 348 -7.11 2.55 -31.01
CA ALA A 348 -6.70 2.45 -32.41
C ALA A 348 -7.45 1.33 -33.11
N CYS A 349 -7.70 1.49 -34.39
CA CYS A 349 -8.23 0.40 -35.19
C CYS A 349 -7.10 -0.60 -35.52
N PRO A 350 -7.32 -1.93 -35.31
CA PRO A 350 -6.32 -2.94 -35.65
C PRO A 350 -6.12 -3.11 -37.17
N GLY A 351 -6.97 -2.51 -37.97
CA GLY A 351 -6.86 -2.52 -39.45
C GLY A 351 -5.81 -1.59 -40.04
N PHE A 352 -4.90 -1.01 -39.23
CA PHE A 352 -3.78 -0.23 -39.73
C PHE A 352 -2.85 -1.10 -40.60
N PRO A 353 -2.36 -0.62 -41.75
CA PRO A 353 -2.42 0.75 -42.29
C PRO A 353 -3.68 1.11 -43.09
N GLU A 354 -4.54 0.16 -43.41
CA GLU A 354 -5.74 0.35 -44.26
C GLU A 354 -6.78 1.24 -43.55
N CYS A 355 -6.99 1.03 -42.26
CA CYS A 355 -7.87 1.87 -41.43
C CYS A 355 -7.03 2.59 -40.36
N ARG A 356 -6.93 3.90 -40.45
CA ARG A 356 -6.13 4.73 -39.53
C ARG A 356 -6.96 5.38 -38.43
N ASN A 357 -8.14 4.86 -38.18
CA ASN A 357 -9.02 5.44 -37.13
C ASN A 357 -8.42 5.32 -35.75
N THR A 358 -8.33 6.44 -35.04
CA THR A 358 -7.88 6.51 -33.64
C THR A 358 -8.82 7.38 -32.83
N LYS A 359 -9.12 6.97 -31.60
CA LYS A 359 -9.93 7.75 -30.66
C LYS A 359 -9.18 7.93 -29.33
N LYS A 360 -9.38 9.06 -28.70
CA LYS A 360 -8.89 9.26 -27.33
C LYS A 360 -9.73 8.41 -26.37
N ILE A 361 -9.09 7.76 -25.41
CA ILE A 361 -9.79 7.12 -24.31
C ILE A 361 -10.36 8.22 -23.43
N VAL A 362 -11.68 8.32 -23.39
CA VAL A 362 -12.40 9.32 -22.63
C VAL A 362 -13.02 8.64 -21.42
N LYS A 363 -12.67 9.13 -20.22
CA LYS A 363 -13.25 8.64 -18.98
C LYS A 363 -14.58 9.36 -18.76
N GLU A 364 -15.68 8.68 -18.99
CA GLU A 364 -17.02 9.18 -18.65
C GLU A 364 -17.15 9.35 -17.13
N THR A 365 -17.78 10.43 -16.70
CA THR A 365 -17.93 10.74 -15.27
C THR A 365 -19.30 10.40 -14.73
N GLY A 366 -20.24 10.00 -15.59
CA GLY A 366 -21.65 9.79 -15.27
C GLY A 366 -22.46 11.08 -15.10
N GLY A 367 -21.83 12.25 -15.14
CA GLY A 367 -22.49 13.55 -15.04
C GLY A 367 -22.87 14.13 -16.40
N LEU A 368 -23.98 14.90 -16.44
CA LEU A 368 -24.43 15.64 -17.62
C LEU A 368 -24.05 17.12 -17.53
N CYS A 369 -23.77 17.72 -18.69
CA CYS A 369 -23.41 19.12 -18.80
C CYS A 369 -24.59 20.03 -18.38
N PRO A 370 -24.42 20.96 -17.45
CA PRO A 370 -25.50 21.84 -17.00
C PRO A 370 -25.93 22.82 -18.06
N VAL A 371 -25.16 23.03 -19.14
CA VAL A 371 -25.42 23.98 -20.23
C VAL A 371 -26.18 23.32 -21.38
N CYS A 372 -25.72 22.14 -21.87
CA CYS A 372 -26.27 21.54 -23.09
C CYS A 372 -26.81 20.10 -22.91
N GLY A 373 -26.74 19.54 -21.70
CA GLY A 373 -27.19 18.18 -21.41
C GLY A 373 -26.27 17.05 -21.92
N GLY A 374 -25.20 17.35 -22.66
CA GLY A 374 -24.23 16.36 -23.13
C GLY A 374 -23.40 15.79 -21.96
N LYS A 375 -22.64 14.71 -22.20
CA LYS A 375 -21.82 14.06 -21.17
C LYS A 375 -20.69 14.98 -20.71
N VAL A 376 -20.39 14.94 -19.40
CA VAL A 376 -19.21 15.58 -18.83
C VAL A 376 -18.06 14.56 -18.78
N LEU A 377 -16.95 14.92 -19.36
CA LEU A 377 -15.79 14.06 -19.57
C LEU A 377 -14.62 14.51 -18.71
N ALA A 378 -13.88 13.57 -18.12
CA ALA A 378 -12.62 13.86 -17.44
C ALA A 378 -11.52 14.09 -18.49
N LYS A 379 -10.89 15.26 -18.47
CA LYS A 379 -9.85 15.72 -19.39
C LYS A 379 -8.58 16.11 -18.63
N LYS A 380 -7.44 16.20 -19.31
CA LYS A 380 -6.19 16.74 -18.76
C LYS A 380 -5.80 18.00 -19.50
N SER A 381 -5.39 19.02 -18.76
CA SER A 381 -4.82 20.25 -19.30
C SER A 381 -3.42 20.02 -19.88
N LYS A 382 -2.87 20.99 -20.59
CA LYS A 382 -1.48 20.94 -21.11
C LYS A 382 -0.44 20.74 -19.99
N ASN A 383 -0.74 21.20 -18.78
CA ASN A 383 0.12 21.08 -17.58
C ASN A 383 -0.17 19.81 -16.77
N GLY A 384 -0.90 18.82 -17.31
CA GLY A 384 -1.20 17.55 -16.67
C GLY A 384 -2.30 17.59 -15.58
N LYS A 385 -2.84 18.77 -15.22
CA LYS A 385 -3.93 18.89 -14.24
C LYS A 385 -5.25 18.35 -14.82
N GLY A 386 -5.93 17.49 -14.06
CA GLY A 386 -7.26 16.98 -14.43
C GLY A 386 -8.33 18.08 -14.32
N TYR A 387 -9.24 18.13 -15.27
CA TYR A 387 -10.42 18.97 -15.28
C TYR A 387 -11.59 18.24 -15.95
N TYR A 388 -12.77 18.77 -15.82
CA TYR A 388 -13.99 18.22 -16.41
C TYR A 388 -14.57 19.17 -17.45
N GLY A 389 -14.99 18.63 -18.59
CA GLY A 389 -15.51 19.46 -19.68
C GLY A 389 -16.55 18.73 -20.52
N CYS A 390 -17.42 19.47 -21.17
CA CYS A 390 -18.45 18.91 -22.03
C CYS A 390 -17.87 18.12 -23.20
N GLU A 391 -18.56 17.07 -23.62
CA GLU A 391 -18.23 16.29 -24.83
C GLU A 391 -18.37 17.11 -26.12
N HIS A 392 -19.32 18.02 -26.16
CA HIS A 392 -19.59 18.89 -27.31
C HIS A 392 -18.63 20.09 -27.44
N ASN A 393 -17.50 20.11 -26.73
CA ASN A 393 -16.49 21.14 -26.93
C ASN A 393 -15.86 20.99 -28.34
N PRO A 394 -15.79 22.06 -29.17
CA PRO A 394 -15.86 23.48 -28.81
C PRO A 394 -17.25 24.15 -28.87
N GLN A 395 -18.29 23.47 -29.34
CA GLN A 395 -19.64 24.07 -29.45
C GLN A 395 -20.21 24.42 -28.06
N CYS A 396 -19.95 23.58 -27.05
CA CYS A 396 -20.26 23.86 -25.65
C CYS A 396 -18.95 24.04 -24.88
N GLN A 397 -18.72 25.27 -24.38
CA GLN A 397 -17.47 25.63 -23.69
C GLN A 397 -17.50 25.31 -22.18
N PHE A 398 -18.50 24.54 -21.70
CA PHE A 398 -18.56 24.18 -20.28
C PHE A 398 -17.30 23.43 -19.85
N MET A 399 -16.65 23.97 -18.82
CA MET A 399 -15.53 23.33 -18.12
C MET A 399 -15.55 23.68 -16.62
N THR A 400 -15.08 22.74 -15.80
CA THR A 400 -14.97 22.92 -14.35
C THR A 400 -13.83 22.09 -13.78
N TRP A 401 -13.31 22.52 -12.63
CA TRP A 401 -12.37 21.75 -11.82
C TRP A 401 -13.08 20.85 -10.79
N ASP A 402 -14.38 21.08 -10.59
CA ASP A 402 -15.18 20.37 -9.61
C ASP A 402 -15.63 19.02 -10.18
N LYS A 403 -15.53 17.99 -9.34
CA LYS A 403 -15.85 16.62 -9.75
C LYS A 403 -17.35 16.43 -9.95
N PRO A 404 -17.84 16.05 -11.15
CA PRO A 404 -19.24 15.71 -11.33
C PRO A 404 -19.60 14.45 -10.53
N LEU A 405 -20.80 14.46 -9.96
CA LEU A 405 -21.38 13.37 -9.20
C LEU A 405 -22.50 12.71 -10.03
N SER A 406 -22.84 11.47 -9.70
CA SER A 406 -24.01 10.78 -10.26
C SER A 406 -25.33 11.29 -9.68
N GLU A 407 -25.26 12.15 -8.67
CA GLU A 407 -26.43 12.77 -8.01
C GLU A 407 -26.97 13.95 -8.81
N THR A 408 -28.29 14.11 -8.80
CA THR A 408 -28.97 15.24 -9.42
C THR A 408 -29.38 16.30 -8.40
N CYS A 409 -29.41 17.54 -8.83
CA CYS A 409 -29.80 18.66 -7.99
C CYS A 409 -31.30 18.58 -7.65
N PRO A 410 -31.70 18.62 -6.37
CA PRO A 410 -33.10 18.55 -5.97
C PRO A 410 -33.90 19.78 -6.37
N LYS A 411 -33.25 20.94 -6.65
CA LYS A 411 -33.92 22.17 -7.10
C LYS A 411 -34.19 22.21 -8.61
N CYS A 412 -33.25 21.68 -9.43
CA CYS A 412 -33.35 21.88 -10.89
C CYS A 412 -33.08 20.64 -11.72
N GLY A 413 -32.85 19.47 -11.10
CA GLY A 413 -32.58 18.18 -11.78
C GLY A 413 -31.24 18.07 -12.50
N SER A 414 -30.39 19.11 -12.49
CA SER A 414 -29.07 19.09 -13.14
C SER A 414 -28.02 18.30 -12.32
N THR A 415 -26.93 17.88 -12.94
CA THR A 415 -25.80 17.21 -12.25
C THR A 415 -25.24 18.08 -11.13
N LEU A 416 -24.95 17.46 -9.99
CA LEU A 416 -24.24 18.10 -8.89
C LEU A 416 -22.71 17.92 -9.06
N PHE A 417 -21.97 18.91 -8.57
CA PHE A 417 -20.51 18.94 -8.63
C PHE A 417 -19.91 19.08 -7.23
N GLN A 418 -18.82 18.40 -6.98
CA GLN A 418 -18.11 18.42 -5.72
C GLN A 418 -16.84 19.27 -5.86
N LYS A 419 -16.79 20.39 -5.14
CA LYS A 419 -15.59 21.18 -4.93
C LYS A 419 -14.64 20.46 -3.99
N THR A 420 -13.37 20.35 -4.35
CA THR A 420 -12.33 19.68 -3.54
C THR A 420 -11.46 20.73 -2.83
N GLY A 421 -10.90 20.37 -1.62
CA GLY A 421 -10.03 21.24 -0.84
C GLY A 421 -10.71 21.88 0.39
N ARG A 422 -10.08 22.92 0.94
CA ARG A 422 -10.65 23.67 2.09
C ARG A 422 -11.99 24.28 1.70
N GLY A 423 -13.04 23.98 2.48
CA GLY A 423 -14.42 24.39 2.16
C GLY A 423 -15.08 23.47 1.12
N ALA A 424 -14.79 22.16 1.13
CA ALA A 424 -15.42 21.18 0.26
C ALA A 424 -16.95 21.24 0.37
N LEU A 425 -17.62 21.44 -0.77
CA LEU A 425 -19.07 21.49 -0.86
C LEU A 425 -19.56 20.80 -2.13
N ILE A 426 -20.80 20.33 -2.09
CA ILE A 426 -21.52 19.82 -3.26
C ILE A 426 -22.47 20.90 -3.72
N HIS A 427 -22.39 21.31 -4.99
CA HIS A 427 -23.14 22.40 -5.52
C HIS A 427 -23.62 22.16 -6.97
N CYS A 428 -24.63 22.92 -7.38
CA CYS A 428 -25.12 22.93 -8.73
C CYS A 428 -24.41 24.01 -9.54
N LEU A 429 -24.01 23.71 -10.78
CA LEU A 429 -23.39 24.66 -11.72
C LEU A 429 -24.33 25.10 -12.83
N LYS A 430 -25.61 24.78 -12.76
CA LYS A 430 -26.61 25.25 -13.71
C LYS A 430 -26.89 26.72 -13.43
N GLU A 431 -26.86 27.54 -14.46
CA GLU A 431 -27.16 28.99 -14.37
C GLU A 431 -28.52 29.20 -13.71
N GLY A 432 -28.58 30.14 -12.74
CA GLY A 432 -29.76 30.45 -11.96
C GLY A 432 -30.10 29.45 -10.81
N CYS A 433 -29.25 28.47 -10.54
CA CYS A 433 -29.45 27.54 -9.42
C CYS A 433 -28.40 27.74 -8.32
N ASP A 434 -28.87 28.12 -7.14
CA ASP A 434 -28.04 28.41 -5.94
C ASP A 434 -27.88 27.19 -4.99
N TYR A 435 -28.28 26.01 -5.41
CA TYR A 435 -28.21 24.85 -4.53
C TYR A 435 -26.78 24.50 -4.16
N ALA A 436 -26.48 24.47 -2.86
CA ALA A 436 -25.22 23.98 -2.29
C ALA A 436 -25.49 23.30 -0.95
N ARG A 437 -24.67 22.26 -0.65
CA ARG A 437 -24.67 21.57 0.64
C ARG A 437 -23.24 21.19 1.03
N PRO A 438 -22.93 21.09 2.33
CA PRO A 438 -21.64 20.57 2.75
C PRO A 438 -21.47 19.09 2.32
N VAL A 439 -20.24 18.69 2.06
CA VAL A 439 -19.90 17.27 1.90
C VAL A 439 -20.08 16.62 3.26
N LYS A 440 -21.05 15.71 3.41
CA LYS A 440 -21.17 14.92 4.63
C LYS A 440 -19.86 14.18 4.83
N PRO A 441 -19.25 14.21 6.05
CA PRO A 441 -18.15 13.28 6.32
C PRO A 441 -18.69 11.87 6.04
N LYS A 442 -17.88 11.03 5.38
CA LYS A 442 -18.21 9.61 5.27
C LYS A 442 -18.48 9.15 6.71
N LYS A 443 -19.71 8.77 7.00
CA LYS A 443 -19.95 7.89 8.16
C LYS A 443 -19.10 6.67 7.88
N GLU A 444 -18.22 6.35 8.81
CA GLU A 444 -17.68 5.01 8.94
C GLU A 444 -18.88 4.09 8.87
N ALA A 445 -18.84 3.14 7.97
CA ALA A 445 -19.86 2.10 7.92
C ALA A 445 -19.73 1.33 9.22
N ASP A 446 -20.68 1.55 10.13
CA ASP A 446 -21.05 0.56 11.14
C ASP A 446 -21.59 -0.64 10.34
N GLU A 447 -20.81 -1.71 10.35
CA GLU A 447 -21.19 -3.10 10.47
C GLU A 447 -19.94 -3.97 10.27
#